data_d226c87fd02e93cb76d45d0d0c0f1043
#
_entry.id   d226c87fd02e93cb76d45d0d0c0f1043
#
_cell.length_a   1.000
_cell.length_b   1.000
_cell.length_c   1.000
_cell.angle_alpha   90.00
_cell.angle_beta   90.00
_cell.angle_gamma   90.00
#
_symmetry.space_group_name_H-M   'P 1'
#
loop_
_entity.id
_entity.type
_entity.pdbx_description
1 polymer ?
#
loop_
_entity_poly.entity_id
_entity_poly.type
_entity_poly.pdbx_seq_one_letter_code
_entity_poly.pdbx_strand_id
1 'polypeptide(L)'
;MVIATASGYMPYEFVDITSSNQDVIGVDMALGDKIIEKLSDKLGVEVKKKVEDTTFTANLAAVAADQVDIMLAGMSPIEERKQNMDFSDVYLKAEQRIMVRKADADQYKDIDSFNCKTIAVQKNTTQEKIAQNSLPGVSVTSMEKIPLAVLELTTNKADGVVIESTVAQPYLIANTDLVLCDAELPEDVRYKDTAIAVPKGNEDFLELINETIKECQDEGLIDQWIEEYSSIAAEQNAG
;
A
#
# COMPACT_ATOMS: atom_id res chain seq x y z
N MET A 1 -16.05 14.62 -3.39
CA MET A 1 -15.68 13.34 -2.77
C MET A 1 -14.35 13.52 -2.06
N VAL A 2 -14.26 13.10 -0.80
CA VAL A 2 -13.05 13.16 0.04
C VAL A 2 -12.38 11.79 0.03
N ILE A 3 -11.14 11.74 -0.47
CA ILE A 3 -10.31 10.53 -0.52
C ILE A 3 -9.27 10.63 0.59
N ALA A 4 -9.31 9.73 1.56
CA ALA A 4 -8.25 9.55 2.55
C ALA A 4 -7.12 8.69 1.96
N THR A 5 -5.87 9.11 2.14
CA THR A 5 -4.70 8.37 1.65
C THR A 5 -3.49 8.56 2.56
N ALA A 6 -2.47 7.74 2.39
CA ALA A 6 -1.25 7.77 3.22
C ALA A 6 0.00 7.73 2.32
N SER A 7 0.31 8.86 1.68
CA SER A 7 1.38 8.95 0.69
C SER A 7 2.74 8.42 1.18
N GLY A 8 3.49 7.82 0.24
CA GLY A 8 4.75 7.14 0.49
C GLY A 8 4.66 5.62 0.37
N TYR A 9 3.53 5.10 -0.13
CA TYR A 9 3.32 3.67 -0.42
C TYR A 9 3.29 3.43 -1.94
N MET A 10 4.42 3.70 -2.58
CA MET A 10 4.60 3.57 -4.04
C MET A 10 4.39 2.12 -4.51
N PRO A 11 3.77 1.86 -5.66
CA PRO A 11 3.22 2.81 -6.63
C PRO A 11 1.74 3.16 -6.37
N TYR A 12 1.15 2.76 -5.24
CA TYR A 12 -0.27 2.98 -4.93
C TYR A 12 -0.57 4.47 -4.73
N GLU A 13 0.16 5.12 -3.80
CA GLU A 13 0.00 6.54 -3.50
C GLU A 13 1.33 7.16 -3.04
N PHE A 14 1.73 8.23 -3.73
CA PHE A 14 2.95 8.97 -3.39
C PHE A 14 2.89 10.41 -3.91
N VAL A 15 3.68 11.28 -3.31
CA VAL A 15 3.75 12.68 -3.74
C VAL A 15 4.55 12.80 -5.03
N ASP A 16 3.99 13.45 -6.04
CA ASP A 16 4.75 13.86 -7.22
C ASP A 16 5.65 15.04 -6.90
N ILE A 17 6.94 14.77 -6.69
CA ILE A 17 7.93 15.80 -6.39
C ILE A 17 8.24 16.70 -7.59
N THR A 18 7.81 16.34 -8.79
CA THR A 18 7.98 17.16 -10.01
C THR A 18 6.83 18.15 -10.20
N SER A 19 5.68 17.87 -9.57
CA SER A 19 4.53 18.77 -9.56
C SER A 19 4.77 19.94 -8.60
N SER A 20 4.49 21.17 -9.06
CA SER A 20 4.57 22.37 -8.22
C SER A 20 3.60 22.35 -7.04
N ASN A 21 2.52 21.59 -7.15
CA ASN A 21 1.48 21.46 -6.13
C ASN A 21 1.75 20.32 -5.16
N GLN A 22 2.78 19.48 -5.42
CA GLN A 22 3.04 18.25 -4.68
C GLN A 22 1.79 17.34 -4.62
N ASP A 23 1.17 17.12 -5.78
CA ASP A 23 -0.04 16.31 -5.89
C ASP A 23 0.27 14.86 -5.50
N VAL A 24 -0.69 14.20 -4.86
CA VAL A 24 -0.59 12.75 -4.62
C VAL A 24 -1.06 12.03 -5.88
N ILE A 25 -0.20 11.16 -6.40
CA ILE A 25 -0.41 10.35 -7.61
C ILE A 25 -0.23 8.86 -7.28
N GLY A 26 -0.55 8.00 -8.22
CA GLY A 26 -0.39 6.55 -8.10
C GLY A 26 -1.65 5.79 -8.52
N VAL A 27 -1.56 4.47 -8.45
CA VAL A 27 -2.64 3.54 -8.85
C VAL A 27 -3.95 3.87 -8.13
N ASP A 28 -3.88 4.13 -6.83
CA ASP A 28 -5.03 4.42 -5.99
C ASP A 28 -5.68 5.76 -6.35
N MET A 29 -4.87 6.74 -6.71
CA MET A 29 -5.39 8.04 -7.14
C MET A 29 -6.02 7.97 -8.52
N ALA A 30 -5.45 7.20 -9.46
CA ALA A 30 -6.03 6.96 -10.78
C ALA A 30 -7.37 6.20 -10.69
N LEU A 31 -7.44 5.19 -9.82
CA LEU A 31 -8.70 4.48 -9.53
C LEU A 31 -9.74 5.41 -8.89
N GLY A 32 -9.33 6.26 -7.96
CA GLY A 32 -10.17 7.28 -7.34
C GLY A 32 -10.75 8.27 -8.36
N ASP A 33 -9.96 8.67 -9.37
CA ASP A 33 -10.42 9.55 -10.45
C ASP A 33 -11.48 8.86 -11.32
N LYS A 34 -11.33 7.56 -11.60
CA LYS A 34 -12.36 6.78 -12.32
C LYS A 34 -13.66 6.65 -11.53
N ILE A 35 -13.57 6.46 -10.22
CA ILE A 35 -14.76 6.44 -9.34
C ILE A 35 -15.47 7.80 -9.36
N ILE A 36 -14.73 8.92 -9.29
CA ILE A 36 -15.27 10.27 -9.37
C ILE A 36 -15.95 10.55 -10.72
N GLU A 37 -15.32 10.13 -11.82
CA GLU A 37 -15.87 10.23 -13.17
C GLU A 37 -17.24 9.53 -13.24
N LYS A 38 -17.29 8.25 -12.87
CA LYS A 38 -18.53 7.46 -12.88
C LYS A 38 -19.60 7.98 -11.93
N LEU A 39 -19.21 8.48 -10.74
CA LEU A 39 -20.13 9.11 -9.79
C LEU A 39 -20.71 10.40 -10.34
N SER A 40 -19.89 11.22 -11.03
CA SER A 40 -20.33 12.47 -11.66
C SER A 40 -21.35 12.21 -12.75
N ASP A 41 -21.11 11.19 -13.57
CA ASP A 41 -22.03 10.77 -14.65
C ASP A 41 -23.35 10.26 -14.08
N LYS A 42 -23.32 9.42 -13.03
CA LYS A 42 -24.51 8.89 -12.36
C LYS A 42 -25.37 10.01 -11.74
N LEU A 43 -24.72 11.02 -11.17
CA LEU A 43 -25.42 12.14 -10.49
C LEU A 43 -25.80 13.27 -11.47
N GLY A 44 -25.22 13.33 -12.67
CA GLY A 44 -25.42 14.44 -13.62
C GLY A 44 -24.81 15.77 -13.16
N VAL A 45 -23.85 15.75 -12.22
CA VAL A 45 -23.15 16.92 -11.69
C VAL A 45 -21.65 16.60 -11.50
N GLU A 46 -20.82 17.64 -11.64
CA GLU A 46 -19.39 17.50 -11.38
C GLU A 46 -19.12 17.22 -9.89
N VAL A 47 -18.50 16.06 -9.60
CA VAL A 47 -18.02 15.71 -8.25
C VAL A 47 -16.56 16.14 -8.13
N LYS A 48 -16.28 17.06 -7.22
CA LYS A 48 -14.91 17.54 -6.98
C LYS A 48 -14.13 16.59 -6.09
N LYS A 49 -12.88 16.30 -6.50
CA LYS A 49 -11.92 15.54 -5.70
C LYS A 49 -11.32 16.43 -4.60
N LYS A 50 -11.25 15.89 -3.37
CA LYS A 50 -10.43 16.39 -2.28
C LYS A 50 -9.61 15.23 -1.72
N VAL A 51 -8.28 15.35 -1.70
CA VAL A 51 -7.38 14.36 -1.11
C VAL A 51 -7.00 14.81 0.29
N GLU A 52 -7.15 13.92 1.28
CA GLU A 52 -6.65 14.08 2.64
C GLU A 52 -5.49 13.09 2.85
N ASP A 53 -4.26 13.59 2.71
CA ASP A 53 -3.05 12.81 2.91
C ASP A 53 -2.58 12.90 4.36
N THR A 54 -2.74 11.81 5.10
CA THR A 54 -2.34 11.72 6.51
C THR A 54 -1.64 10.39 6.82
N THR A 55 -1.50 10.00 8.09
CA THR A 55 -0.95 8.69 8.44
C THR A 55 -1.99 7.59 8.18
N PHE A 56 -1.53 6.39 7.86
CA PHE A 56 -2.41 5.23 7.67
C PHE A 56 -3.34 5.00 8.88
N THR A 57 -2.80 5.16 10.11
CA THR A 57 -3.57 5.05 11.35
C THR A 57 -4.68 6.10 11.48
N ALA A 58 -4.39 7.35 11.13
CA ALA A 58 -5.38 8.42 11.18
C ALA A 58 -6.51 8.19 10.15
N ASN A 59 -6.16 7.72 8.97
CA ASN A 59 -7.13 7.39 7.92
C ASN A 59 -8.07 6.25 8.30
N LEU A 60 -7.57 5.18 8.97
CA LEU A 60 -8.43 4.13 9.52
C LEU A 60 -9.48 4.68 10.47
N ALA A 61 -9.10 5.62 11.34
CA ALA A 61 -10.02 6.26 12.26
C ALA A 61 -11.02 7.18 11.54
N ALA A 62 -10.58 7.91 10.50
CA ALA A 62 -11.41 8.82 9.73
C ALA A 62 -12.52 8.08 8.97
N VAL A 63 -12.20 6.94 8.31
CA VAL A 63 -13.21 6.09 7.64
C VAL A 63 -14.21 5.52 8.65
N ALA A 64 -13.73 4.96 9.76
CA ALA A 64 -14.57 4.38 10.79
C ALA A 64 -15.52 5.41 11.44
N ALA A 65 -15.14 6.70 11.42
CA ALA A 65 -15.90 7.82 11.96
C ALA A 65 -16.74 8.57 10.91
N ASP A 66 -16.83 8.07 9.66
CA ASP A 66 -17.57 8.70 8.54
C ASP A 66 -17.13 10.15 8.26
N GLN A 67 -15.80 10.40 8.38
CA GLN A 67 -15.22 11.73 8.13
C GLN A 67 -14.68 11.90 6.71
N VAL A 68 -14.58 10.81 5.96
CA VAL A 68 -14.16 10.75 4.57
C VAL A 68 -15.06 9.81 3.79
N ASP A 69 -15.17 9.99 2.48
CA ASP A 69 -16.05 9.18 1.66
C ASP A 69 -15.43 7.82 1.32
N ILE A 70 -14.12 7.78 1.04
CA ILE A 70 -13.35 6.55 0.73
C ILE A 70 -11.93 6.64 1.28
N MET A 71 -11.31 5.48 1.51
CA MET A 71 -9.88 5.37 1.76
C MET A 71 -9.22 4.50 0.69
N LEU A 72 -8.27 5.10 0.00
CA LEU A 72 -7.39 4.52 -1.00
C LEU A 72 -5.96 4.61 -0.48
N ALA A 73 -5.41 3.50 0.00
CA ALA A 73 -4.10 3.44 0.67
C ALA A 73 -3.55 1.99 0.67
N GLY A 74 -3.63 1.31 -0.48
CA GLY A 74 -3.15 -0.05 -0.63
C GLY A 74 -3.71 -1.01 0.44
N MET A 75 -4.98 -0.90 0.84
CA MET A 75 -5.48 -1.47 2.09
C MET A 75 -5.99 -2.91 1.98
N SER A 76 -5.63 -3.77 2.96
CA SER A 76 -6.16 -5.14 3.07
C SER A 76 -7.52 -5.19 3.75
N PRO A 77 -8.52 -5.90 3.17
CA PRO A 77 -9.86 -6.08 3.74
C PRO A 77 -9.89 -7.18 4.81
N ILE A 78 -9.10 -7.04 5.89
CA ILE A 78 -9.06 -8.03 6.97
C ILE A 78 -10.28 -7.95 7.88
N GLU A 79 -10.66 -9.07 8.51
CA GLU A 79 -11.88 -9.19 9.33
C GLU A 79 -11.96 -8.17 10.48
N GLU A 80 -10.82 -7.82 11.09
CA GLU A 80 -10.77 -6.80 12.14
C GLU A 80 -11.22 -5.43 11.63
N ARG A 81 -10.83 -5.05 10.40
CA ARG A 81 -11.21 -3.78 9.77
C ARG A 81 -12.67 -3.78 9.31
N LYS A 82 -13.15 -4.92 8.81
CA LYS A 82 -14.55 -5.11 8.38
C LYS A 82 -15.57 -4.90 9.52
N GLN A 83 -15.13 -4.94 10.77
CA GLN A 83 -15.99 -4.59 11.89
C GLN A 83 -16.40 -3.13 11.91
N ASN A 84 -15.56 -2.23 11.39
CA ASN A 84 -15.72 -0.79 11.49
C ASN A 84 -15.92 -0.07 10.14
N MET A 85 -15.71 -0.75 9.02
CA MET A 85 -15.82 -0.20 7.67
C MET A 85 -16.24 -1.28 6.69
N ASP A 86 -16.76 -0.89 5.53
CA ASP A 86 -17.06 -1.80 4.43
C ASP A 86 -15.94 -1.73 3.38
N PHE A 87 -15.83 -2.77 2.56
CA PHE A 87 -14.78 -2.91 1.57
C PHE A 87 -15.36 -3.22 0.20
N SER A 88 -14.72 -2.67 -0.82
CA SER A 88 -14.97 -3.05 -2.21
C SER A 88 -14.53 -4.48 -2.51
N ASP A 89 -14.81 -4.93 -3.71
CA ASP A 89 -14.12 -6.06 -4.32
C ASP A 89 -12.61 -5.80 -4.37
N VAL A 90 -11.84 -6.88 -4.43
CA VAL A 90 -10.37 -6.83 -4.51
C VAL A 90 -9.95 -6.33 -5.89
N TYR A 91 -9.22 -5.21 -5.95
CA TYR A 91 -8.72 -4.68 -7.20
C TYR A 91 -7.29 -5.15 -7.54
N LEU A 92 -6.50 -5.56 -6.53
CA LEU A 92 -5.14 -6.06 -6.71
C LEU A 92 -4.80 -7.13 -5.67
N LYS A 93 -3.97 -8.11 -6.10
CA LYS A 93 -3.33 -9.10 -5.22
C LYS A 93 -1.82 -8.94 -5.32
N ALA A 94 -1.14 -8.90 -4.18
CA ALA A 94 0.30 -8.78 -4.09
C ALA A 94 0.91 -9.86 -3.19
N GLU A 95 2.18 -10.19 -3.42
CA GLU A 95 2.93 -11.08 -2.56
C GLU A 95 3.67 -10.29 -1.48
N GLN A 96 3.56 -10.70 -0.24
CA GLN A 96 4.34 -10.19 0.88
C GLN A 96 5.73 -10.84 0.86
N ARG A 97 6.76 -10.03 0.94
CA ARG A 97 8.16 -10.47 0.89
C ARG A 97 8.97 -9.75 1.97
N ILE A 98 10.22 -10.15 2.10
CA ILE A 98 11.18 -9.46 2.97
C ILE A 98 12.27 -8.87 2.09
N MET A 99 12.39 -7.54 2.12
CA MET A 99 13.48 -6.82 1.46
C MET A 99 14.65 -6.68 2.41
N VAL A 100 15.84 -6.96 1.91
CA VAL A 100 17.11 -6.94 2.67
C VAL A 100 18.20 -6.24 1.86
N ARG A 101 19.32 -5.92 2.51
CA ARG A 101 20.52 -5.49 1.78
C ARG A 101 21.10 -6.67 0.98
N LYS A 102 21.49 -6.42 -0.24
CA LYS A 102 22.06 -7.43 -1.15
C LYS A 102 23.29 -8.14 -0.56
N ALA A 103 24.12 -7.40 0.17
CA ALA A 103 25.31 -7.94 0.85
C ALA A 103 24.97 -9.00 1.92
N ASP A 104 23.75 -8.98 2.46
CA ASP A 104 23.30 -9.87 3.53
C ASP A 104 22.35 -10.96 3.02
N ALA A 105 21.93 -10.92 1.75
CA ALA A 105 20.86 -11.77 1.20
C ALA A 105 21.13 -13.27 1.36
N ASP A 106 22.38 -13.69 1.25
CA ASP A 106 22.78 -15.11 1.41
C ASP A 106 22.58 -15.66 2.82
N GLN A 107 22.40 -14.78 3.81
CA GLN A 107 22.11 -15.16 5.20
C GLN A 107 20.63 -15.46 5.43
N TYR A 108 19.71 -14.98 4.53
CA TYR A 108 18.27 -15.02 4.71
C TYR A 108 17.61 -15.96 3.70
N LYS A 109 17.72 -17.27 3.94
CA LYS A 109 17.17 -18.33 3.06
C LYS A 109 15.80 -18.84 3.53
N ASP A 110 15.48 -18.65 4.80
CA ASP A 110 14.21 -19.01 5.44
C ASP A 110 13.86 -18.01 6.54
N ILE A 111 12.64 -18.12 7.10
CA ILE A 111 12.17 -17.21 8.14
C ILE A 111 12.94 -17.38 9.47
N ASP A 112 13.49 -18.56 9.75
CA ASP A 112 14.24 -18.81 10.99
C ASP A 112 15.58 -18.07 11.02
N SER A 113 16.12 -17.75 9.84
CA SER A 113 17.35 -16.95 9.69
C SER A 113 17.22 -15.51 10.17
N PHE A 114 15.99 -15.04 10.38
CA PHE A 114 15.73 -13.72 10.98
C PHE A 114 15.68 -13.73 12.52
N ASN A 115 15.90 -14.86 13.17
CA ASN A 115 15.95 -14.92 14.62
C ASN A 115 16.98 -13.93 15.21
N CYS A 116 16.58 -13.16 16.21
CA CYS A 116 17.37 -12.08 16.81
C CYS A 116 17.73 -10.91 15.86
N LYS A 117 17.03 -10.76 14.74
CA LYS A 117 17.19 -9.67 13.78
C LYS A 117 16.17 -8.56 14.03
N THR A 118 16.41 -7.38 13.47
CA THR A 118 15.49 -6.25 13.51
C THR A 118 14.76 -6.12 12.18
N ILE A 119 13.43 -6.12 12.24
CA ILE A 119 12.56 -5.95 11.07
C ILE A 119 11.82 -4.62 11.17
N ALA A 120 11.99 -3.77 10.16
CA ALA A 120 11.24 -2.53 10.05
C ALA A 120 9.96 -2.75 9.26
N VAL A 121 8.88 -2.08 9.66
CA VAL A 121 7.54 -2.20 9.07
C VAL A 121 6.79 -0.89 9.16
N GLN A 122 5.72 -0.74 8.37
CA GLN A 122 4.78 0.34 8.58
C GLN A 122 3.79 -0.04 9.69
N LYS A 123 3.54 0.90 10.59
CA LYS A 123 2.68 0.76 11.76
C LYS A 123 1.21 0.49 11.39
N ASN A 124 0.52 -0.35 12.16
CA ASN A 124 -0.89 -0.73 12.01
C ASN A 124 -1.22 -1.41 10.67
N THR A 125 -0.23 -2.01 10.01
CA THR A 125 -0.39 -2.76 8.77
C THR A 125 -0.41 -4.27 8.99
N THR A 126 -0.76 -5.01 7.93
CA THR A 126 -0.63 -6.47 7.92
C THR A 126 0.83 -6.89 7.99
N GLN A 127 1.75 -6.11 7.41
CA GLN A 127 3.20 -6.35 7.47
C GLN A 127 3.74 -6.30 8.90
N GLU A 128 3.24 -5.38 9.73
CA GLU A 128 3.60 -5.34 11.15
C GLU A 128 3.13 -6.61 11.88
N LYS A 129 1.91 -7.07 11.62
CA LYS A 129 1.38 -8.32 12.20
C LYS A 129 2.19 -9.54 11.73
N ILE A 130 2.61 -9.59 10.47
CA ILE A 130 3.48 -10.65 9.94
C ILE A 130 4.81 -10.65 10.69
N ALA A 131 5.47 -9.50 10.82
CA ALA A 131 6.73 -9.40 11.53
C ALA A 131 6.60 -9.86 12.99
N GLN A 132 5.53 -9.48 13.68
CA GLN A 132 5.30 -9.82 15.08
C GLN A 132 4.94 -11.30 15.32
N ASN A 133 4.17 -11.92 14.40
CA ASN A 133 3.54 -13.21 14.67
C ASN A 133 4.12 -14.36 13.83
N SER A 134 4.74 -14.05 12.67
CA SER A 134 5.19 -15.07 11.71
C SER A 134 6.72 -15.14 11.58
N LEU A 135 7.46 -14.15 12.09
CA LEU A 135 8.93 -14.18 12.10
C LEU A 135 9.43 -14.48 13.51
N PRO A 136 10.14 -15.62 13.73
CA PRO A 136 10.53 -16.02 15.06
C PRO A 136 11.64 -15.13 15.65
N GLY A 137 11.45 -14.67 16.87
CA GLY A 137 12.48 -13.98 17.66
C GLY A 137 12.97 -12.64 17.13
N VAL A 138 12.25 -12.00 16.19
CA VAL A 138 12.62 -10.69 15.66
C VAL A 138 12.30 -9.56 16.62
N SER A 139 13.06 -8.47 16.52
CA SER A 139 12.70 -7.17 17.08
C SER A 139 11.98 -6.35 16.00
N VAL A 140 10.78 -5.83 16.26
CA VAL A 140 10.01 -5.06 15.27
C VAL A 140 10.16 -3.58 15.52
N THR A 141 10.54 -2.83 14.47
CA THR A 141 10.59 -1.37 14.47
C THR A 141 9.47 -0.82 13.58
N SER A 142 8.46 -0.20 14.19
CA SER A 142 7.27 0.29 13.51
C SER A 142 7.43 1.76 13.12
N MET A 143 7.31 2.05 11.83
CA MET A 143 7.45 3.38 11.24
C MET A 143 6.11 3.90 10.75
N GLU A 144 5.94 5.22 10.70
CA GLU A 144 4.69 5.83 10.21
C GLU A 144 4.52 5.67 8.69
N LYS A 145 5.63 5.59 7.95
CA LYS A 145 5.65 5.46 6.47
C LYS A 145 6.71 4.46 6.00
N ILE A 146 6.48 3.79 4.88
CA ILE A 146 7.42 2.82 4.28
C ILE A 146 8.80 3.42 3.96
N PRO A 147 8.93 4.66 3.40
CA PRO A 147 10.26 5.22 3.16
C PRO A 147 11.14 5.28 4.41
N LEU A 148 10.54 5.49 5.60
CA LEU A 148 11.27 5.47 6.86
C LEU A 148 11.73 4.05 7.23
N ALA A 149 10.92 3.02 6.98
CA ALA A 149 11.32 1.63 7.20
C ALA A 149 12.48 1.22 6.25
N VAL A 150 12.43 1.66 4.98
CA VAL A 150 13.52 1.46 4.03
C VAL A 150 14.80 2.20 4.47
N LEU A 151 14.66 3.41 5.02
CA LEU A 151 15.79 4.16 5.58
C LEU A 151 16.44 3.43 6.76
N GLU A 152 15.67 2.80 7.65
CA GLU A 152 16.22 1.96 8.72
C GLU A 152 17.04 0.78 8.15
N LEU A 153 16.58 0.15 7.06
CA LEU A 153 17.32 -0.91 6.38
C LEU A 153 18.62 -0.40 5.75
N THR A 154 18.56 0.69 4.99
CA THR A 154 19.73 1.25 4.27
C THR A 154 20.78 1.83 5.20
N THR A 155 20.37 2.29 6.39
CA THR A 155 21.29 2.81 7.42
C THR A 155 21.77 1.75 8.43
N ASN A 156 21.52 0.47 8.16
CA ASN A 156 21.91 -0.68 9.02
C ASN A 156 21.30 -0.67 10.44
N LYS A 157 20.15 -0.03 10.61
CA LYS A 157 19.38 -0.06 11.87
C LYS A 157 18.33 -1.17 11.89
N ALA A 158 17.94 -1.64 10.69
CA ALA A 158 17.14 -2.85 10.51
C ALA A 158 17.88 -3.84 9.61
N ASP A 159 17.57 -5.13 9.75
CA ASP A 159 18.09 -6.21 8.94
C ASP A 159 17.20 -6.53 7.74
N GLY A 160 15.90 -6.24 7.84
CA GLY A 160 14.93 -6.43 6.78
C GLY A 160 13.71 -5.51 6.91
N VAL A 161 12.93 -5.46 5.83
CA VAL A 161 11.63 -4.78 5.77
C VAL A 161 10.60 -5.78 5.23
N VAL A 162 9.52 -6.03 5.97
CA VAL A 162 8.37 -6.77 5.40
C VAL A 162 7.57 -5.80 4.54
N ILE A 163 7.41 -6.15 3.26
CA ILE A 163 6.91 -5.27 2.22
C ILE A 163 6.21 -6.08 1.12
N GLU A 164 5.27 -5.48 0.41
CA GLU A 164 4.73 -6.08 -0.81
C GLU A 164 5.75 -6.04 -1.95
N SER A 165 5.75 -7.09 -2.78
CA SER A 165 6.62 -7.14 -3.97
C SER A 165 6.42 -5.95 -4.89
N THR A 166 5.18 -5.52 -5.10
CA THR A 166 4.82 -4.33 -5.90
C THR A 166 5.41 -3.05 -5.31
N VAL A 167 5.33 -2.88 -3.97
CA VAL A 167 5.87 -1.70 -3.27
C VAL A 167 7.40 -1.73 -3.20
N ALA A 168 8.01 -2.90 -3.19
CA ALA A 168 9.47 -3.05 -3.20
C ALA A 168 10.09 -2.62 -4.54
N GLN A 169 9.40 -2.83 -5.67
CA GLN A 169 9.96 -2.61 -7.02
C GLN A 169 10.61 -1.22 -7.22
N PRO A 170 9.95 -0.09 -6.93
CA PRO A 170 10.57 1.22 -7.09
C PRO A 170 11.89 1.37 -6.29
N TYR A 171 11.96 0.81 -5.08
CA TYR A 171 13.17 0.82 -4.26
C TYR A 171 14.28 -0.06 -4.82
N LEU A 172 13.95 -1.24 -5.35
CA LEU A 172 14.92 -2.16 -5.96
C LEU A 172 15.50 -1.59 -7.26
N ILE A 173 14.69 -0.87 -8.03
CA ILE A 173 15.14 -0.18 -9.25
C ILE A 173 16.07 0.99 -8.90
N ALA A 174 15.68 1.81 -7.92
CA ALA A 174 16.45 3.00 -7.51
C ALA A 174 17.73 2.64 -6.73
N ASN A 175 17.75 1.52 -6.01
CA ASN A 175 18.88 1.10 -5.17
C ASN A 175 19.23 -0.37 -5.40
N THR A 176 20.26 -0.61 -6.21
CA THR A 176 20.77 -1.95 -6.56
C THR A 176 21.42 -2.71 -5.40
N ASP A 177 21.60 -2.07 -4.24
CA ASP A 177 22.07 -2.70 -3.01
C ASP A 177 20.95 -3.30 -2.16
N LEU A 178 19.69 -3.20 -2.62
CA LEU A 178 18.53 -3.84 -2.03
C LEU A 178 18.05 -5.02 -2.89
N VAL A 179 17.54 -6.06 -2.25
CA VAL A 179 16.93 -7.22 -2.91
C VAL A 179 15.80 -7.79 -2.07
N LEU A 180 14.89 -8.54 -2.69
CA LEU A 180 14.00 -9.45 -1.97
C LEU A 180 14.78 -10.72 -1.66
N CYS A 181 14.82 -11.15 -0.40
CA CYS A 181 15.52 -12.37 -0.02
C CYS A 181 14.75 -13.64 -0.42
N ASP A 182 15.41 -14.80 -0.35
CA ASP A 182 14.80 -16.08 -0.69
C ASP A 182 13.83 -16.61 0.38
N ALA A 183 13.89 -16.07 1.61
CA ALA A 183 13.00 -16.48 2.68
C ALA A 183 11.53 -16.22 2.31
N GLU A 184 10.74 -17.28 2.20
CA GLU A 184 9.33 -17.20 1.93
C GLU A 184 8.53 -17.09 3.22
N LEU A 185 7.56 -16.19 3.25
CA LEU A 185 6.61 -16.09 4.34
C LEU A 185 5.65 -17.29 4.34
N PRO A 186 5.05 -17.67 5.49
CA PRO A 186 4.03 -18.69 5.56
C PRO A 186 2.88 -18.42 4.57
N GLU A 187 2.32 -19.48 4.00
CA GLU A 187 1.33 -19.38 2.91
C GLU A 187 0.09 -18.57 3.30
N ASP A 188 -0.35 -18.67 4.55
CA ASP A 188 -1.51 -17.97 5.09
C ASP A 188 -1.35 -16.45 5.21
N VAL A 189 -0.12 -15.93 5.15
CA VAL A 189 0.20 -14.50 5.22
C VAL A 189 1.00 -13.99 4.01
N ARG A 190 1.39 -14.88 3.09
CA ARG A 190 2.20 -14.55 1.92
C ARG A 190 1.49 -13.65 0.92
N TYR A 191 0.19 -13.82 0.75
CA TYR A 191 -0.57 -13.05 -0.22
C TYR A 191 -1.46 -12.03 0.47
N LYS A 192 -1.57 -10.88 -0.16
CA LYS A 192 -2.36 -9.75 0.30
C LYS A 192 -3.36 -9.35 -0.75
N ASP A 193 -4.63 -9.31 -0.37
CA ASP A 193 -5.68 -8.68 -1.14
C ASP A 193 -5.71 -7.17 -0.84
N THR A 194 -5.96 -6.37 -1.88
CA THR A 194 -6.07 -4.91 -1.77
C THR A 194 -7.44 -4.47 -2.23
N ALA A 195 -8.13 -3.68 -1.40
CA ALA A 195 -9.49 -3.20 -1.62
C ALA A 195 -9.66 -1.76 -1.11
N ILE A 196 -10.70 -1.09 -1.59
CA ILE A 196 -11.07 0.26 -1.16
C ILE A 196 -11.92 0.16 0.09
N ALA A 197 -11.62 0.96 1.12
CA ALA A 197 -12.49 1.04 2.28
C ALA A 197 -13.44 2.24 2.18
N VAL A 198 -14.66 2.02 2.66
CA VAL A 198 -15.72 3.03 2.76
C VAL A 198 -16.34 3.00 4.15
N PRO A 199 -16.94 4.09 4.63
CA PRO A 199 -17.78 4.07 5.82
C PRO A 199 -18.90 3.05 5.68
N LYS A 200 -19.34 2.44 6.79
CA LYS A 200 -20.36 1.41 6.77
C LYS A 200 -21.71 1.90 6.27
N GLY A 201 -22.40 1.01 5.54
CA GLY A 201 -23.81 1.16 5.22
C GLY A 201 -24.13 1.98 3.96
N ASN A 202 -23.15 2.26 3.11
CA ASN A 202 -23.38 2.93 1.81
C ASN A 202 -23.29 1.92 0.65
N GLU A 203 -24.27 1.01 0.58
CA GLU A 203 -24.29 -0.10 -0.39
C GLU A 203 -24.34 0.40 -1.84
N ASP A 204 -25.13 1.44 -2.15
CA ASP A 204 -25.26 1.98 -3.51
C ASP A 204 -23.94 2.57 -4.02
N PHE A 205 -23.15 3.18 -3.11
CA PHE A 205 -21.84 3.73 -3.45
C PHE A 205 -20.81 2.60 -3.59
N LEU A 206 -20.88 1.60 -2.75
CA LEU A 206 -20.00 0.43 -2.82
C LEU A 206 -20.22 -0.36 -4.12
N GLU A 207 -21.48 -0.49 -4.58
CA GLU A 207 -21.82 -1.11 -5.87
C GLU A 207 -21.17 -0.33 -7.03
N LEU A 208 -21.28 1.01 -7.03
CA LEU A 208 -20.63 1.86 -8.05
C LEU A 208 -19.10 1.68 -8.05
N ILE A 209 -18.49 1.61 -6.87
CA ILE A 209 -17.05 1.35 -6.74
C ILE A 209 -16.69 -0.02 -7.34
N ASN A 210 -17.43 -1.08 -7.02
CA ASN A 210 -17.18 -2.42 -7.53
C ASN A 210 -17.34 -2.52 -9.05
N GLU A 211 -18.36 -1.88 -9.61
CA GLU A 211 -18.51 -1.76 -11.06
C GLU A 211 -17.30 -1.06 -11.70
N THR A 212 -16.83 0.04 -11.09
CA THR A 212 -15.67 0.79 -11.60
C THR A 212 -14.39 -0.06 -11.55
N ILE A 213 -14.17 -0.78 -10.44
CA ILE A 213 -13.03 -1.71 -10.29
C ILE A 213 -13.07 -2.76 -11.41
N LYS A 214 -14.24 -3.37 -11.63
CA LYS A 214 -14.41 -4.39 -12.66
C LYS A 214 -14.11 -3.85 -14.06
N GLU A 215 -14.61 -2.67 -14.41
CA GLU A 215 -14.34 -2.00 -15.68
C GLU A 215 -12.83 -1.76 -15.85
N CYS A 216 -12.15 -1.21 -14.84
CA CYS A 216 -10.70 -0.97 -14.87
C CYS A 216 -9.89 -2.27 -15.01
N GLN A 217 -10.34 -3.37 -14.38
CA GLN A 217 -9.72 -4.69 -14.53
C GLN A 217 -9.92 -5.27 -15.92
N ASP A 218 -11.16 -5.24 -16.44
CA ASP A 218 -11.51 -5.74 -17.77
C ASP A 218 -10.75 -4.99 -18.90
N GLU A 219 -10.45 -3.69 -18.69
CA GLU A 219 -9.67 -2.84 -19.59
C GLU A 219 -8.15 -2.94 -19.39
N GLY A 220 -7.68 -3.64 -18.35
CA GLY A 220 -6.26 -3.79 -18.01
C GLY A 220 -5.61 -2.52 -17.48
N LEU A 221 -6.40 -1.53 -17.05
CA LEU A 221 -5.89 -0.23 -16.58
C LEU A 221 -5.08 -0.35 -15.29
N ILE A 222 -5.46 -1.25 -14.38
CA ILE A 222 -4.76 -1.41 -13.09
C ILE A 222 -3.32 -1.87 -13.32
N ASP A 223 -3.10 -2.86 -14.20
CA ASP A 223 -1.76 -3.34 -14.54
C ASP A 223 -0.94 -2.26 -15.23
N GLN A 224 -1.57 -1.51 -16.16
CA GLN A 224 -0.94 -0.37 -16.82
C GLN A 224 -0.49 0.72 -15.83
N TRP A 225 -1.35 1.07 -14.88
CA TRP A 225 -1.01 2.07 -13.84
C TRP A 225 0.10 1.57 -12.91
N ILE A 226 0.13 0.27 -12.58
CA ILE A 226 1.23 -0.31 -11.78
C ILE A 226 2.56 -0.11 -12.50
N GLU A 227 2.64 -0.40 -13.80
CA GLU A 227 3.86 -0.21 -14.59
C GLU A 227 4.25 1.26 -14.68
N GLU A 228 3.30 2.13 -15.01
CA GLU A 228 3.51 3.58 -15.16
C GLU A 228 4.00 4.21 -13.85
N TYR A 229 3.25 4.04 -12.77
CA TYR A 229 3.58 4.67 -11.49
C TYR A 229 4.78 4.03 -10.79
N SER A 230 5.09 2.74 -11.04
CA SER A 230 6.35 2.15 -10.58
C SER A 230 7.56 2.79 -11.26
N SER A 231 7.46 3.12 -12.55
CA SER A 231 8.52 3.80 -13.29
C SER A 231 8.74 5.23 -12.75
N ILE A 232 7.67 6.01 -12.60
CA ILE A 232 7.72 7.37 -12.04
C ILE A 232 8.31 7.35 -10.62
N ALA A 233 7.85 6.43 -9.78
CA ALA A 233 8.33 6.30 -8.41
C ALA A 233 9.83 5.91 -8.35
N ALA A 234 10.30 5.06 -9.26
CA ALA A 234 11.71 4.68 -9.33
C ALA A 234 12.59 5.88 -9.72
N GLU A 235 12.15 6.70 -10.68
CA GLU A 235 12.86 7.92 -11.08
C GLU A 235 12.98 8.91 -9.92
N GLN A 236 11.93 9.09 -9.14
CA GLN A 236 11.92 9.97 -7.97
C GLN A 236 12.79 9.46 -6.81
N ASN A 237 12.95 8.13 -6.66
CA ASN A 237 13.80 7.54 -5.63
C ASN A 237 15.30 7.50 -6.02
N ALA A 238 15.64 7.67 -7.28
CA ALA A 238 17.02 7.64 -7.78
C ALA A 238 17.77 8.97 -7.61
N GLY A 239 17.11 10.05 -7.25
CA GLY A 239 17.66 11.40 -7.04
C GLY A 239 17.88 11.70 -5.60
#